data_831256f4c5a83380ecd6a4f50e534474
#
_entry.id   831256f4c5a83380ecd6a4f50e534474
#
_cell.length_a   1.000
_cell.length_b   1.000
_cell.length_c   1.000
_cell.angle_alpha   90.00
_cell.angle_beta   90.00
_cell.angle_gamma   90.00
#
_symmetry.space_group_name_H-M   'P 1'
#
loop_
_entity.id
_entity.type
_entity.pdbx_description
1 polymer ?
#
loop_
_entity_poly.entity_id
_entity_poly.type
_entity_poly.pdbx_seq_one_letter_code
_entity_poly.pdbx_strand_id
1 'polypeptide(L)'
;MSWIYLFIAGIFEIVWAVALKYADGFSNWFYSAVTIIGMVASFYFLAVAMRTIPLGTAYAIWTGIGCIGAFIAGILLFGEAFTVSRTVFASLIAIGIIGLKFSAS
;
A
#
# COMPACT_ATOMS: atom_id res chain seq x y z
N MET A 1 -3.16 -18.28 -5.19
CA MET A 1 -2.02 -17.88 -4.34
C MET A 1 -1.48 -16.49 -4.68
N SER A 2 -1.44 -16.15 -5.97
CA SER A 2 -0.90 -14.83 -6.38
C SER A 2 -1.61 -13.66 -5.75
N TRP A 3 -2.92 -13.71 -5.60
CA TRP A 3 -3.69 -12.65 -4.97
C TRP A 3 -3.35 -12.48 -3.49
N ILE A 4 -3.02 -13.61 -2.82
CA ILE A 4 -2.56 -13.56 -1.42
C ILE A 4 -1.22 -12.83 -1.34
N TYR A 5 -0.29 -13.14 -2.23
CA TYR A 5 1.01 -12.46 -2.28
C TYR A 5 0.83 -10.97 -2.57
N LEU A 6 -0.10 -10.63 -3.45
CA LEU A 6 -0.36 -9.23 -3.77
C LEU A 6 -0.92 -8.48 -2.56
N PHE A 7 -1.82 -9.10 -1.81
CA PHE A 7 -2.36 -8.54 -0.58
C PHE A 7 -1.28 -8.32 0.47
N ILE A 8 -0.41 -9.33 0.66
CA ILE A 8 0.71 -9.23 1.59
C ILE A 8 1.64 -8.09 1.18
N ALA A 9 1.92 -7.97 -0.12
CA ALA A 9 2.74 -6.89 -0.64
C ALA A 9 2.13 -5.52 -0.32
N GLY A 10 0.81 -5.40 -0.47
CA GLY A 10 0.10 -4.16 -0.15
C GLY A 10 0.17 -3.82 1.34
N ILE A 11 0.05 -4.82 2.20
CA ILE A 11 0.18 -4.61 3.65
C ILE A 11 1.58 -4.13 4.01
N PHE A 12 2.63 -4.74 3.44
CA PHE A 12 4.00 -4.29 3.67
C PHE A 12 4.22 -2.88 3.13
N GLU A 13 3.53 -2.51 2.05
CA GLU A 13 3.60 -1.13 1.54
C GLU A 13 3.06 -0.14 2.57
N ILE A 14 1.96 -0.49 3.23
CA ILE A 14 1.43 0.35 4.30
C ILE A 14 2.44 0.46 5.44
N VAL A 15 3.06 -0.66 5.82
CA VAL A 15 4.04 -0.70 6.90
C VAL A 15 5.23 0.21 6.60
N TRP A 16 5.84 0.07 5.42
CA TRP A 16 7.01 0.88 5.12
C TRP A 16 6.65 2.35 4.88
N ALA A 17 5.44 2.63 4.39
CA ALA A 17 5.00 4.03 4.22
C ALA A 17 4.83 4.72 5.57
N VAL A 18 4.23 4.05 6.55
CA VAL A 18 4.09 4.58 7.91
C VAL A 18 5.46 4.73 8.57
N ALA A 19 6.31 3.72 8.45
CA ALA A 19 7.67 3.76 9.00
C ALA A 19 8.48 4.90 8.37
N LEU A 20 8.29 5.14 7.08
CA LEU A 20 8.97 6.23 6.36
C LEU A 20 8.62 7.58 6.98
N LYS A 21 7.36 7.79 7.35
CA LYS A 21 6.93 9.01 8.01
C LYS A 21 7.60 9.16 9.38
N TYR A 22 7.64 8.06 10.16
CA TYR A 22 8.32 8.07 11.46
C TYR A 22 9.83 8.19 11.34
N ALA A 23 10.40 7.82 10.19
CA ALA A 23 11.84 7.93 9.97
C ALA A 23 12.32 9.38 9.89
N ASP A 24 11.40 10.31 9.64
CA ASP A 24 11.68 11.75 9.62
C ASP A 24 12.90 12.08 8.76
N GLY A 25 12.79 11.80 7.48
CA GLY A 25 13.88 12.04 6.53
C GLY A 25 15.08 11.11 6.72
N PHE A 26 14.83 9.90 7.26
CA PHE A 26 15.85 8.90 7.57
C PHE A 26 16.78 9.32 8.71
N SER A 27 16.35 10.26 9.55
CA SER A 27 17.12 10.65 10.73
C SER A 27 16.97 9.66 11.88
N ASN A 28 15.86 8.92 11.95
CA ASN A 28 15.63 7.88 12.95
C ASN A 28 16.03 6.54 12.34
N TRP A 29 17.17 5.97 12.82
CA TRP A 29 17.72 4.75 12.22
C TRP A 29 16.80 3.54 12.37
N PHE A 30 16.06 3.43 13.49
CA PHE A 30 15.17 2.30 13.71
C PHE A 30 14.06 2.27 12.67
N TYR A 31 13.35 3.38 12.49
CA TYR A 31 12.26 3.46 11.52
C TYR A 31 12.79 3.45 10.09
N SER A 32 13.99 3.97 9.86
CA SER A 32 14.64 3.86 8.55
C SER A 32 14.88 2.40 8.18
N ALA A 33 15.36 1.59 9.14
CA ALA A 33 15.57 0.16 8.92
C ALA A 33 14.24 -0.56 8.65
N VAL A 34 13.20 -0.26 9.42
CA VAL A 34 11.87 -0.84 9.22
C VAL A 34 11.34 -0.48 7.83
N THR A 35 11.54 0.76 7.39
CA THR A 35 11.13 1.22 6.06
C THR A 35 11.80 0.38 4.97
N ILE A 36 13.12 0.22 5.05
CA ILE A 36 13.87 -0.51 4.02
C ILE A 36 13.49 -1.98 3.99
N ILE A 37 13.38 -2.60 5.17
CA ILE A 37 13.01 -4.02 5.27
C ILE A 37 11.59 -4.22 4.74
N GLY A 38 10.66 -3.36 5.11
CA GLY A 38 9.28 -3.43 4.65
C GLY A 38 9.18 -3.24 3.14
N MET A 39 9.98 -2.31 2.60
CA MET A 39 10.04 -2.04 1.17
C MET A 39 10.54 -3.26 0.39
N VAL A 40 11.62 -3.88 0.85
CA VAL A 40 12.16 -5.09 0.21
C VAL A 40 11.13 -6.22 0.24
N ALA A 41 10.50 -6.45 1.39
CA ALA A 41 9.48 -7.48 1.52
C ALA A 41 8.28 -7.21 0.61
N SER A 42 7.82 -5.95 0.56
CA SER A 42 6.70 -5.55 -0.29
C SER A 42 7.01 -5.81 -1.76
N PHE A 43 8.17 -5.39 -2.22
CA PHE A 43 8.58 -5.56 -3.62
C PHE A 43 8.76 -7.03 -3.98
N TYR A 44 9.27 -7.83 -3.05
CA TYR A 44 9.43 -9.26 -3.27
C TYR A 44 8.07 -9.94 -3.52
N PHE A 45 7.11 -9.71 -2.63
CA PHE A 45 5.78 -10.31 -2.77
C PHE A 45 5.04 -9.78 -3.99
N LEU A 46 5.24 -8.50 -4.33
CA LEU A 46 4.69 -7.95 -5.57
C LEU A 46 5.26 -8.66 -6.79
N ALA A 47 6.57 -8.86 -6.82
CA ALA A 47 7.22 -9.54 -7.93
C ALA A 47 6.71 -10.96 -8.09
N VAL A 48 6.53 -11.68 -6.99
CA VAL A 48 5.99 -13.04 -7.02
C VAL A 48 4.56 -13.04 -7.56
N ALA A 49 3.73 -12.09 -7.11
CA ALA A 49 2.35 -11.97 -7.59
C ALA A 49 2.30 -11.70 -9.09
N MET A 50 3.25 -10.91 -9.60
CA MET A 50 3.27 -10.55 -11.03
C MET A 50 3.71 -11.69 -11.94
N ARG A 51 4.08 -12.84 -11.40
CA ARG A 51 4.32 -14.02 -12.23
C ARG A 51 3.06 -14.49 -12.94
N THR A 52 1.91 -14.28 -12.32
CA THR A 52 0.62 -14.73 -12.88
C THR A 52 -0.39 -13.61 -13.04
N ILE A 53 -0.23 -12.47 -12.36
CA ILE A 53 -1.12 -11.32 -12.47
C ILE A 53 -0.48 -10.30 -13.41
N PRO A 54 -1.22 -9.75 -14.39
CA PRO A 54 -0.67 -8.74 -15.29
C PRO A 54 -0.11 -7.54 -14.53
N LEU A 55 0.95 -6.95 -15.07
CA LEU A 55 1.65 -5.82 -14.47
C LEU A 55 0.70 -4.67 -14.09
N GLY A 56 -0.13 -4.24 -15.03
CA GLY A 56 -1.01 -3.10 -14.79
C GLY A 56 -1.98 -3.36 -13.66
N THR A 57 -2.56 -4.56 -13.62
CA THR A 57 -3.49 -4.95 -12.56
C THR A 57 -2.80 -5.06 -11.21
N ALA A 58 -1.68 -5.78 -11.17
CA ALA A 58 -0.96 -6.01 -9.92
C ALA A 58 -0.44 -4.70 -9.33
N TYR A 59 0.19 -3.87 -10.17
CA TYR A 59 0.75 -2.60 -9.70
C TYR A 59 -0.33 -1.65 -9.21
N ALA A 60 -1.44 -1.53 -9.96
CA ALA A 60 -2.53 -0.65 -9.58
C ALA A 60 -3.16 -1.07 -8.24
N ILE A 61 -3.37 -2.37 -8.05
CA ILE A 61 -3.94 -2.88 -6.80
C ILE A 61 -2.98 -2.69 -5.64
N TRP A 62 -1.70 -3.02 -5.84
CA TRP A 62 -0.66 -2.83 -4.82
C TRP A 62 -0.58 -1.36 -4.38
N THR A 63 -0.48 -0.46 -5.35
CA THR A 63 -0.42 0.99 -5.08
C THR A 63 -1.69 1.46 -4.40
N GLY A 64 -2.86 0.99 -4.85
CA GLY A 64 -4.13 1.38 -4.28
C GLY A 64 -4.30 0.93 -2.84
N ILE A 65 -3.90 -0.30 -2.52
CA ILE A 65 -3.94 -0.79 -1.14
C ILE A 65 -3.06 0.07 -0.26
N GLY A 66 -1.85 0.38 -0.71
CA GLY A 66 -0.95 1.26 0.01
C GLY A 66 -1.52 2.65 0.22
N CYS A 67 -2.14 3.22 -0.82
CA CYS A 67 -2.76 4.54 -0.73
C CYS A 67 -3.89 4.56 0.30
N ILE A 68 -4.77 3.57 0.29
CA ILE A 68 -5.88 3.49 1.22
C ILE A 68 -5.36 3.29 2.64
N GLY A 69 -4.42 2.37 2.83
CA GLY A 69 -3.83 2.13 4.13
C GLY A 69 -3.11 3.35 4.68
N ALA A 70 -2.36 4.05 3.83
CA ALA A 70 -1.68 5.28 4.22
C ALA A 70 -2.67 6.40 4.56
N PHE A 71 -3.78 6.49 3.82
CA PHE A 71 -4.83 7.45 4.11
C PHE A 71 -5.42 7.20 5.51
N ILE A 72 -5.77 5.95 5.81
CA ILE A 72 -6.31 5.58 7.12
C ILE A 72 -5.28 5.81 8.22
N ALA A 73 -4.05 5.35 8.00
CA ALA A 73 -2.98 5.53 8.97
C ALA A 73 -2.69 7.01 9.23
N GLY A 74 -2.73 7.83 8.18
CA GLY A 74 -2.53 9.27 8.33
C GLY A 74 -3.56 9.90 9.26
N ILE A 75 -4.82 9.49 9.14
CA ILE A 75 -5.88 9.98 10.02
C ILE A 75 -5.67 9.49 11.45
N LEU A 76 -5.42 8.20 11.62
CA LEU A 76 -5.38 7.58 12.95
C LEU A 76 -4.09 7.88 13.72
N LEU A 77 -2.97 7.92 13.03
CA LEU A 77 -1.64 8.01 13.67
C LEU A 77 -1.05 9.41 13.62
N PHE A 78 -1.39 10.19 12.59
CA PHE A 78 -0.75 11.48 12.36
C PHE A 78 -1.73 12.66 12.44
N GLY A 79 -2.98 12.40 12.82
CA GLY A 79 -3.96 13.44 13.02
C GLY A 79 -4.35 14.19 11.74
N GLU A 80 -4.21 13.56 10.59
CA GLU A 80 -4.58 14.19 9.34
C GLU A 80 -6.10 14.39 9.24
N ALA A 81 -6.51 15.35 8.42
CA ALA A 81 -7.91 15.74 8.34
C ALA A 81 -8.78 14.62 7.76
N PHE A 82 -9.90 14.37 8.43
CA PHE A 82 -10.92 13.44 7.94
C PHE A 82 -12.02 14.30 7.31
N THR A 83 -12.00 14.44 6.00
CA THR A 83 -12.97 15.29 5.28
C THR A 83 -13.79 14.43 4.33
N VAL A 84 -14.95 14.97 3.95
CA VAL A 84 -15.84 14.30 3.00
C VAL A 84 -15.14 14.11 1.65
N SER A 85 -14.47 15.16 1.14
CA SER A 85 -13.81 15.05 -0.15
C SER A 85 -12.68 14.02 -0.16
N ARG A 86 -11.86 14.00 0.89
CA ARG A 86 -10.79 13.00 1.01
C ARG A 86 -11.35 11.59 1.07
N THR A 87 -12.43 11.40 1.83
CA THR A 87 -13.09 10.09 1.97
C THR A 87 -13.69 9.65 0.65
N VAL A 88 -14.31 10.55 -0.09
CA VAL A 88 -14.89 10.22 -1.40
C VAL A 88 -13.80 9.74 -2.36
N PHE A 89 -12.68 10.45 -2.44
CA PHE A 89 -11.64 10.08 -3.38
C PHE A 89 -10.91 8.81 -2.95
N ALA A 90 -10.71 8.59 -1.65
CA ALA A 90 -10.14 7.33 -1.16
C ALA A 90 -11.09 6.15 -1.47
N SER A 91 -12.41 6.37 -1.36
CA SER A 91 -13.41 5.36 -1.70
C SER A 91 -13.37 5.01 -3.18
N LEU A 92 -13.13 5.99 -4.06
CA LEU A 92 -12.99 5.74 -5.48
C LEU A 92 -11.79 4.83 -5.77
N ILE A 93 -10.69 5.02 -5.06
CA ILE A 93 -9.53 4.14 -5.18
C ILE A 93 -9.91 2.71 -4.76
N ALA A 94 -10.60 2.56 -3.63
CA ALA A 94 -11.02 1.25 -3.14
C ALA A 94 -11.94 0.55 -4.14
N ILE A 95 -12.90 1.27 -4.70
CA ILE A 95 -13.80 0.73 -5.71
C ILE A 95 -13.02 0.31 -6.95
N GLY A 96 -12.04 1.12 -7.36
CA GLY A 96 -11.19 0.80 -8.50
C GLY A 96 -10.40 -0.49 -8.29
N ILE A 97 -9.87 -0.71 -7.10
CA ILE A 97 -9.14 -1.94 -6.76
C ILE A 97 -10.05 -3.15 -6.87
N ILE A 98 -11.24 -3.06 -6.30
CA ILE A 98 -12.21 -4.16 -6.35
C ILE A 98 -12.60 -4.45 -7.80
N GLY A 99 -12.84 -3.40 -8.57
CA GLY A 99 -13.19 -3.55 -9.98
C GLY A 99 -12.09 -4.21 -10.79
N LEU A 100 -10.85 -3.82 -10.56
CA LEU A 100 -9.71 -4.43 -11.26
C LEU A 100 -9.57 -5.91 -10.94
N LYS A 101 -9.75 -6.26 -9.66
CA LYS A 101 -9.64 -7.67 -9.27
C LYS A 101 -10.70 -8.52 -9.98
N PHE A 102 -11.94 -8.05 -10.05
CA PHE A 102 -13.01 -8.80 -10.69
C PHE A 102 -12.97 -8.72 -12.20
N SER A 103 -12.32 -7.71 -12.76
CA SER A 103 -12.13 -7.60 -14.22
C SER A 103 -10.92 -8.37 -14.71
N ALA A 104 -9.99 -8.72 -13.84
CA ALA A 104 -8.80 -9.45 -14.22
C ALA A 104 -9.16 -10.87 -14.63
N SER A 105 -8.59 -11.30 -15.70
CA SER A 105 -8.86 -12.64 -16.25
C SER A 105 -7.57 -13.44 -16.38
#